data_e01df5216debcecc53ff212fc8410661
#
_entry.id   e01df5216debcecc53ff212fc8410661
#
_cell.length_a   1.000
_cell.length_b   1.000
_cell.length_c   1.000
_cell.angle_alpha   90.00
_cell.angle_beta   90.00
_cell.angle_gamma   90.00
#
_symmetry.space_group_name_H-M   'P 1'
#
loop_
_entity.id
_entity.type
_entity.pdbx_description
1 polymer ?
#
loop_
_entity_poly.entity_id
_entity_poly.type
_entity_poly.pdbx_seq_one_letter_code
_entity_poly.pdbx_strand_id
1 'polypeptide(L)'
;MREQRIRGGRRGATLAGATAVALALTMTASTGRLTGTSPTAAGPVAPVRTVSLAPCMLRGTLGVQMSEGVPTGPGYARSTGTVRALNLMIDFSDAPGEGKAMDRFGEFFPETQRWFRTGSYGRLTYLPETPVRHWLRMPKPFSAYEIDRGAPFEPGYRELVDDIVAAADPDVDFRRYDLANILVTPNAGPSALDTVLSVTFAGNHEAPVADGVPIANASFVYSRQDDGSGSYAETGYRVLPHENGHVFGLPDLYTQDGGGAVGHWDIMSEDWGVGNDLLGWHKWKLGWLDDSQIGCAARSGTTEHLLAPLSRNDGDRDGDRHGDRHGSTRTKLVFVPLTARTGYAIEVRTQEGNDESVCRPGVLIYKVDADVDTGRGPITVKDATPDSGGCTRRPNVHAELSDATYREGDVFRDRRAGVRISVTSADASGDYRVYVTRR
;
A
#
# COMPACT_ATOMS: atom_id res chain seq x y z
N MET A 1 43.79 21.09 19.14
CA MET A 1 44.94 21.76 18.50
C MET A 1 44.85 21.62 16.99
N ARG A 2 44.95 22.76 16.31
CA ARG A 2 45.02 23.07 14.87
C ARG A 2 43.71 23.14 14.10
N GLU A 3 43.23 24.40 14.07
CA GLU A 3 42.45 24.98 12.99
C GLU A 3 43.20 24.96 11.66
N GLN A 4 42.48 24.79 10.57
CA GLN A 4 42.90 25.40 9.29
C GLN A 4 41.71 26.06 8.60
N ARG A 5 41.79 27.40 8.59
CA ARG A 5 41.01 28.29 7.73
C ARG A 5 41.54 28.20 6.31
N ILE A 6 40.67 28.16 5.31
CA ILE A 6 41.01 28.58 3.95
C ILE A 6 39.96 29.59 3.45
N ARG A 7 40.53 30.66 2.90
CA ARG A 7 39.96 31.93 2.47
C ARG A 7 39.15 31.80 1.17
N GLY A 8 38.27 32.77 1.03
CA GLY A 8 37.42 33.04 -0.11
C GLY A 8 38.16 33.54 -1.38
N GLY A 9 37.44 33.45 -2.48
CA GLY A 9 37.76 34.05 -3.78
C GLY A 9 36.49 34.43 -4.51
N ARG A 10 36.17 35.73 -4.51
CA ARG A 10 35.20 36.38 -5.41
C ARG A 10 35.82 36.56 -6.79
N ARG A 11 35.13 36.24 -7.85
CA ARG A 11 35.22 36.79 -9.23
C ARG A 11 33.84 36.58 -9.84
N GLY A 12 33.06 37.51 -10.36
CA GLY A 12 33.38 38.58 -11.27
C GLY A 12 32.42 38.36 -12.44
N ALA A 13 31.27 39.07 -12.47
CA ALA A 13 30.27 38.99 -13.52
C ALA A 13 30.76 39.71 -14.78
N THR A 14 30.55 39.13 -15.95
CA THR A 14 30.64 39.84 -17.24
C THR A 14 29.33 39.58 -18.03
N LEU A 15 28.59 40.65 -18.26
CA LEU A 15 27.50 40.74 -19.22
C LEU A 15 28.10 40.72 -20.66
N ALA A 16 27.50 39.90 -21.54
CA ALA A 16 27.67 40.03 -22.97
C ALA A 16 26.28 40.11 -23.60
N GLY A 17 26.01 41.24 -24.26
CA GLY A 17 24.80 41.51 -25.00
C GLY A 17 24.78 40.76 -26.33
N ALA A 18 23.61 40.28 -26.72
CA ALA A 18 23.34 39.67 -28.01
C ALA A 18 22.41 40.60 -28.81
N THR A 19 22.92 41.06 -29.93
CA THR A 19 22.25 41.87 -30.96
C THR A 19 21.28 41.03 -31.77
N ALA A 20 20.03 41.45 -31.87
CA ALA A 20 19.03 40.83 -32.76
C ALA A 20 19.24 41.34 -34.22
N VAL A 21 19.39 40.41 -35.15
CA VAL A 21 19.34 40.66 -36.60
C VAL A 21 18.00 40.16 -37.12
N ALA A 22 17.18 41.10 -37.62
CA ALA A 22 15.93 40.78 -38.31
C ALA A 22 16.22 40.48 -39.78
N LEU A 23 15.89 39.27 -40.26
CA LEU A 23 15.91 38.92 -41.67
C LEU A 23 14.46 38.96 -42.21
N ALA A 24 14.19 39.87 -43.12
CA ALA A 24 12.94 39.92 -43.88
C ALA A 24 13.03 38.95 -45.06
N LEU A 25 12.18 37.93 -45.10
CA LEU A 25 11.99 37.09 -46.29
C LEU A 25 10.76 37.55 -47.08
N THR A 26 10.98 37.94 -48.28
CA THR A 26 9.94 38.24 -49.33
C THR A 26 9.36 36.93 -49.86
N MET A 27 8.06 36.76 -49.73
CA MET A 27 7.31 35.65 -50.34
C MET A 27 6.94 36.00 -51.77
N THR A 28 7.40 35.23 -52.73
CA THR A 28 6.88 35.21 -54.11
C THR A 28 5.75 34.16 -54.19
N ALA A 29 4.56 34.61 -54.55
CA ALA A 29 3.40 33.74 -54.76
C ALA A 29 3.50 33.03 -56.14
N SER A 30 3.60 31.67 -56.07
CA SER A 30 3.41 30.81 -57.26
C SER A 30 2.00 30.23 -57.20
N THR A 31 1.18 30.57 -58.24
CA THR A 31 -0.14 29.98 -58.40
C THR A 31 -0.02 28.60 -59.06
N GLY A 32 0.02 27.56 -58.26
CA GLY A 32 -0.10 26.17 -58.73
C GLY A 32 -1.54 25.67 -58.57
N ARG A 33 -2.13 25.24 -59.64
CA ARG A 33 -3.47 24.64 -59.74
C ARG A 33 -3.41 23.25 -59.06
N LEU A 34 -4.00 23.10 -57.89
CA LEU A 34 -4.14 21.80 -57.20
C LEU A 34 -5.42 21.10 -57.71
N THR A 35 -5.24 19.98 -58.41
CA THR A 35 -6.30 19.02 -58.69
C THR A 35 -6.71 18.33 -57.35
N GLY A 36 -7.98 18.54 -56.98
CA GLY A 36 -8.51 17.97 -55.72
C GLY A 36 -8.63 16.46 -55.82
N THR A 37 -7.91 15.76 -54.96
CA THR A 37 -8.24 14.41 -54.56
C THR A 37 -9.08 14.50 -53.27
N SER A 38 -10.32 14.04 -53.35
CA SER A 38 -11.24 13.96 -52.23
C SER A 38 -10.61 13.10 -51.11
N PRO A 39 -10.71 13.52 -49.84
CA PRO A 39 -10.26 12.67 -48.75
C PRO A 39 -11.14 11.43 -48.68
N THR A 40 -10.52 10.26 -48.76
CA THR A 40 -11.16 8.96 -48.49
C THR A 40 -11.72 9.02 -47.06
N ALA A 41 -13.03 8.84 -46.92
CA ALA A 41 -13.68 8.78 -45.60
C ALA A 41 -13.02 7.70 -44.78
N ALA A 42 -12.51 8.06 -43.60
CA ALA A 42 -12.02 7.12 -42.60
C ALA A 42 -13.18 6.17 -42.24
N GLY A 43 -12.98 4.90 -42.47
CA GLY A 43 -13.95 3.87 -42.08
C GLY A 43 -14.26 3.93 -40.60
N PRO A 44 -15.40 3.45 -40.16
CA PRO A 44 -15.78 3.47 -38.75
C PRO A 44 -14.69 2.77 -37.93
N VAL A 45 -14.08 3.50 -36.99
CA VAL A 45 -13.19 2.94 -35.97
C VAL A 45 -14.01 1.90 -35.19
N ALA A 46 -13.60 0.65 -35.26
CA ALA A 46 -14.27 -0.42 -34.50
C ALA A 46 -14.26 -0.03 -33.01
N PRO A 47 -15.39 -0.19 -32.29
CA PRO A 47 -15.43 0.16 -30.87
C PRO A 47 -14.38 -0.67 -30.12
N VAL A 48 -13.55 0.01 -29.34
CA VAL A 48 -12.61 -0.62 -28.40
C VAL A 48 -13.45 -1.52 -27.51
N ARG A 49 -13.30 -2.85 -27.65
CA ARG A 49 -13.98 -3.80 -26.79
C ARG A 49 -13.42 -3.63 -25.38
N THR A 50 -14.13 -2.94 -24.53
CA THR A 50 -13.87 -2.94 -23.08
C THR A 50 -13.95 -4.38 -22.59
N VAL A 51 -12.83 -4.91 -22.12
CA VAL A 51 -12.80 -6.23 -21.49
C VAL A 51 -13.49 -6.08 -20.14
N SER A 52 -14.57 -6.82 -19.90
CA SER A 52 -15.24 -6.81 -18.60
C SER A 52 -14.30 -7.36 -17.53
N LEU A 53 -14.15 -6.65 -16.43
CA LEU A 53 -13.38 -7.10 -15.26
C LEU A 53 -14.16 -8.03 -14.34
N ALA A 54 -15.48 -8.17 -14.53
CA ALA A 54 -16.34 -9.00 -13.67
C ALA A 54 -15.82 -10.43 -13.40
N PRO A 55 -15.20 -11.15 -14.38
CA PRO A 55 -14.61 -12.45 -14.10
C PRO A 55 -13.37 -12.41 -13.20
N CYS A 56 -12.72 -11.24 -13.09
CA CYS A 56 -11.49 -11.04 -12.33
C CYS A 56 -11.74 -10.44 -10.95
N MET A 57 -12.95 -9.97 -10.67
CA MET A 57 -13.36 -9.52 -9.34
C MET A 57 -13.76 -10.73 -8.50
N LEU A 58 -12.90 -11.13 -7.57
CA LEU A 58 -13.21 -12.25 -6.67
C LEU A 58 -14.36 -11.87 -5.75
N ARG A 59 -15.28 -12.80 -5.56
CA ARG A 59 -16.39 -12.62 -4.62
C ARG A 59 -15.89 -12.85 -3.20
N GLY A 60 -16.26 -11.95 -2.29
CA GLY A 60 -16.05 -12.14 -0.87
C GLY A 60 -16.80 -13.35 -0.34
N THR A 61 -16.29 -13.97 0.69
CA THR A 61 -16.87 -15.15 1.35
C THR A 61 -17.57 -14.72 2.63
N LEU A 62 -18.81 -15.19 2.82
CA LEU A 62 -19.50 -15.05 4.09
C LEU A 62 -18.94 -16.09 5.08
N GLY A 63 -18.75 -15.68 6.34
CA GLY A 63 -18.26 -16.57 7.41
C GLY A 63 -16.75 -16.56 7.61
N VAL A 64 -16.01 -15.72 6.87
CA VAL A 64 -14.65 -15.31 7.21
C VAL A 64 -14.68 -13.91 7.83
N GLN A 65 -13.75 -13.63 8.74
CA GLN A 65 -13.68 -12.32 9.42
C GLN A 65 -13.29 -11.22 8.41
N MET A 66 -12.28 -11.48 7.60
CA MET A 66 -11.85 -10.61 6.50
C MET A 66 -11.52 -11.42 5.25
N SER A 67 -12.14 -11.07 4.12
CA SER A 67 -11.96 -11.77 2.84
C SER A 67 -11.20 -10.93 1.84
N GLU A 68 -10.46 -11.59 0.94
CA GLU A 68 -9.83 -10.96 -0.23
C GLU A 68 -10.81 -10.59 -1.36
N GLY A 69 -12.10 -10.67 -1.13
CA GLY A 69 -13.10 -10.25 -2.12
C GLY A 69 -12.97 -8.78 -2.54
N VAL A 70 -13.32 -8.50 -3.80
CA VAL A 70 -13.33 -7.14 -4.38
C VAL A 70 -14.73 -6.85 -4.90
N PRO A 71 -15.32 -5.70 -4.54
CA PRO A 71 -14.82 -4.65 -3.66
C PRO A 71 -14.85 -5.05 -2.17
N THR A 72 -14.20 -4.24 -1.33
CA THR A 72 -14.31 -4.34 0.13
C THR A 72 -15.77 -4.24 0.56
N GLY A 73 -16.18 -5.07 1.52
CA GLY A 73 -17.53 -5.05 2.08
C GLY A 73 -17.84 -3.75 2.86
N PRO A 74 -19.10 -3.56 3.29
CA PRO A 74 -19.48 -2.42 4.12
C PRO A 74 -18.90 -2.51 5.53
N GLY A 75 -18.84 -1.36 6.24
CA GLY A 75 -18.41 -1.26 7.64
C GLY A 75 -16.98 -0.77 7.80
N TYR A 76 -16.13 -0.95 6.81
CA TYR A 76 -14.76 -0.42 6.81
C TYR A 76 -14.72 1.07 6.48
N ALA A 77 -13.66 1.75 6.92
CA ALA A 77 -13.44 3.14 6.55
C ALA A 77 -13.11 3.26 5.05
N ARG A 78 -13.38 4.43 4.48
CA ARG A 78 -13.00 4.73 3.10
C ARG A 78 -11.47 4.76 2.97
N SER A 79 -10.97 4.26 1.86
CA SER A 79 -9.54 4.16 1.55
C SER A 79 -9.06 5.17 0.50
N THR A 80 -9.94 6.09 0.06
CA THR A 80 -9.65 7.14 -0.93
C THR A 80 -10.22 8.49 -0.51
N GLY A 81 -9.71 9.57 -1.12
CA GLY A 81 -10.05 10.93 -0.73
C GLY A 81 -9.39 11.33 0.59
N THR A 82 -10.01 12.23 1.33
CA THR A 82 -9.48 12.68 2.63
C THR A 82 -9.99 11.79 3.75
N VAL A 83 -9.08 11.17 4.49
CA VAL A 83 -9.35 10.38 5.70
C VAL A 83 -8.79 11.11 6.91
N ARG A 84 -9.63 11.42 7.87
CA ARG A 84 -9.27 12.09 9.12
C ARG A 84 -9.09 11.06 10.22
N ALA A 85 -7.86 10.90 10.69
CA ALA A 85 -7.51 9.96 11.72
C ALA A 85 -7.32 10.68 13.06
N LEU A 86 -8.16 10.35 14.03
CA LEU A 86 -8.00 10.77 15.42
C LEU A 86 -6.82 10.01 16.02
N ASN A 87 -5.89 10.70 16.67
CA ASN A 87 -4.80 10.05 17.38
C ASN A 87 -4.86 10.45 18.86
N LEU A 88 -4.96 9.46 19.74
CA LEU A 88 -4.99 9.63 21.18
C LEU A 88 -3.84 8.85 21.81
N MET A 89 -3.03 9.52 22.62
CA MET A 89 -1.94 8.90 23.37
C MET A 89 -2.46 8.57 24.76
N ILE A 90 -2.47 7.28 25.13
CA ILE A 90 -2.97 6.82 26.41
C ILE A 90 -1.89 6.17 27.24
N ASP A 91 -2.02 6.30 28.58
CA ASP A 91 -1.15 5.64 29.55
C ASP A 91 -1.95 5.15 30.76
N PHE A 92 -1.31 4.38 31.62
CA PHE A 92 -1.94 3.73 32.78
C PHE A 92 -1.13 3.98 34.06
N SER A 93 -1.76 3.76 35.21
CA SER A 93 -1.06 3.93 36.50
C SER A 93 0.07 2.92 36.72
N ASP A 94 -0.07 1.72 36.16
CA ASP A 94 0.93 0.63 36.19
C ASP A 94 1.87 0.65 34.98
N ALA A 95 1.54 1.44 33.96
CA ALA A 95 2.35 1.65 32.77
C ALA A 95 2.28 3.14 32.36
N PRO A 96 2.93 4.04 33.13
CA PRO A 96 2.90 5.47 32.84
C PRO A 96 3.67 5.78 31.55
N GLY A 97 3.16 6.72 30.78
CA GLY A 97 3.82 7.19 29.56
C GLY A 97 5.16 7.84 29.85
N GLU A 98 6.18 7.47 29.11
CA GLU A 98 7.49 8.07 29.19
C GLU A 98 7.56 9.36 28.33
N GLY A 99 8.21 10.39 28.86
CA GLY A 99 8.38 11.64 28.13
C GLY A 99 7.07 12.37 27.80
N LYS A 100 7.07 13.07 26.69
CA LYS A 100 5.88 13.79 26.22
C LYS A 100 5.03 12.87 25.35
N ALA A 101 3.70 12.95 25.46
CA ALA A 101 2.78 12.22 24.59
C ALA A 101 3.02 12.50 23.09
N MET A 102 3.43 13.72 22.77
CA MET A 102 3.77 14.11 21.40
C MET A 102 5.04 13.44 20.86
N ASP A 103 5.91 12.93 21.71
CA ASP A 103 7.07 12.13 21.27
C ASP A 103 6.56 10.76 20.74
N ARG A 104 5.57 10.16 21.43
CA ARG A 104 4.90 8.95 20.96
C ARG A 104 4.17 9.17 19.64
N PHE A 105 3.45 10.29 19.47
CA PHE A 105 2.85 10.66 18.18
C PHE A 105 3.93 10.80 17.09
N GLY A 106 5.05 11.42 17.41
CA GLY A 106 6.19 11.65 16.50
C GLY A 106 6.87 10.36 16.00
N GLU A 107 6.66 9.21 16.68
CA GLU A 107 7.19 7.92 16.20
C GLU A 107 6.49 7.42 14.94
N PHE A 108 5.28 7.89 14.66
CA PHE A 108 4.46 7.44 13.54
C PHE A 108 4.30 8.48 12.44
N PHE A 109 4.42 9.76 12.77
CA PHE A 109 4.14 10.87 11.85
C PHE A 109 5.32 11.81 11.70
N PRO A 110 5.62 12.28 10.47
CA PRO A 110 4.78 12.25 9.25
C PRO A 110 4.95 10.99 8.36
N GLU A 111 5.71 9.98 8.75
CA GLU A 111 6.08 8.84 7.91
C GLU A 111 4.86 8.05 7.42
N THR A 112 3.90 7.77 8.29
CA THR A 112 2.63 7.11 7.92
C THR A 112 1.88 7.86 6.81
N GLN A 113 1.84 9.20 6.88
CA GLN A 113 1.21 10.00 5.83
C GLN A 113 1.94 9.87 4.49
N ARG A 114 3.29 9.89 4.52
CA ARG A 114 4.12 9.72 3.33
C ARG A 114 3.92 8.34 2.72
N TRP A 115 3.89 7.30 3.55
CA TRP A 115 3.68 5.93 3.11
C TRP A 115 2.34 5.77 2.38
N PHE A 116 1.24 6.24 2.98
CA PHE A 116 -0.08 6.21 2.35
C PHE A 116 -0.15 7.03 1.07
N ARG A 117 0.43 8.24 1.07
CA ARG A 117 0.47 9.09 -0.13
C ARG A 117 1.21 8.41 -1.28
N THR A 118 2.36 7.80 -1.00
CA THR A 118 3.18 7.08 -1.99
C THR A 118 2.43 5.84 -2.49
N GLY A 119 1.97 4.97 -1.59
CA GLY A 119 1.29 3.71 -1.93
C GLY A 119 -0.01 3.91 -2.69
N SER A 120 -0.75 4.98 -2.38
CA SER A 120 -2.03 5.30 -3.03
C SER A 120 -1.91 6.17 -4.27
N TYR A 121 -0.71 6.53 -4.70
CA TYR A 121 -0.48 7.50 -5.80
C TYR A 121 -1.17 8.85 -5.56
N GLY A 122 -1.26 9.26 -4.28
CA GLY A 122 -1.94 10.49 -3.85
C GLY A 122 -3.47 10.39 -3.81
N ARG A 123 -4.07 9.21 -4.04
CA ARG A 123 -5.54 9.03 -3.97
C ARG A 123 -6.08 9.07 -2.55
N LEU A 124 -5.25 8.74 -1.57
CA LEU A 124 -5.54 8.88 -0.14
C LEU A 124 -4.79 10.09 0.42
N THR A 125 -5.52 11.04 0.96
CA THR A 125 -4.99 12.12 1.78
C THR A 125 -5.26 11.76 3.24
N TYR A 126 -4.26 11.22 3.91
CA TYR A 126 -4.33 10.82 5.30
C TYR A 126 -4.02 12.02 6.21
N LEU A 127 -4.99 12.46 7.01
CA LEU A 127 -4.86 13.60 7.91
C LEU A 127 -4.84 13.12 9.37
N PRO A 128 -3.66 12.99 10.01
CA PRO A 128 -3.58 12.70 11.42
C PRO A 128 -3.89 13.96 12.23
N GLU A 129 -4.87 13.87 13.10
CA GLU A 129 -5.21 14.92 14.04
C GLU A 129 -5.06 14.43 15.47
N THR A 130 -4.48 15.25 16.33
CA THR A 130 -4.34 14.96 17.76
C THR A 130 -4.76 16.20 18.57
N PRO A 131 -6.09 16.34 18.85
CA PRO A 131 -6.61 17.44 19.64
C PRO A 131 -6.08 17.41 21.08
N VAL A 132 -5.88 16.23 21.64
CA VAL A 132 -5.31 16.00 22.97
C VAL A 132 -3.80 15.76 22.84
N ARG A 133 -2.97 16.67 23.37
CA ARG A 133 -1.51 16.69 23.19
C ARG A 133 -0.72 16.21 24.42
N HIS A 134 -1.40 15.64 25.40
CA HIS A 134 -0.83 15.05 26.60
C HIS A 134 -1.27 13.60 26.72
N TRP A 135 -0.65 12.84 27.62
CA TRP A 135 -1.07 11.50 27.94
C TRP A 135 -2.46 11.53 28.58
N LEU A 136 -3.42 10.85 27.95
CA LEU A 136 -4.70 10.55 28.58
C LEU A 136 -4.47 9.40 29.57
N ARG A 137 -4.51 9.72 30.86
CA ARG A 137 -4.38 8.74 31.92
C ARG A 137 -5.69 7.97 32.04
N MET A 138 -5.62 6.66 31.79
CA MET A 138 -6.77 5.76 32.01
C MET A 138 -7.10 5.64 33.51
N PRO A 139 -8.39 5.51 33.86
CA PRO A 139 -8.82 5.48 35.27
C PRO A 139 -8.35 4.21 36.01
N LYS A 140 -8.04 3.14 35.28
CA LYS A 140 -7.59 1.86 35.80
C LYS A 140 -6.14 1.55 35.39
N PRO A 141 -5.42 0.70 36.13
CA PRO A 141 -4.19 0.11 35.64
C PRO A 141 -4.48 -0.79 34.43
N PHE A 142 -3.52 -0.92 33.49
CA PHE A 142 -3.68 -1.76 32.30
C PHE A 142 -4.07 -3.21 32.68
N SER A 143 -3.44 -3.75 33.70
CA SER A 143 -3.70 -5.11 34.20
C SER A 143 -5.16 -5.35 34.63
N ALA A 144 -5.92 -4.30 34.97
CA ALA A 144 -7.31 -4.43 35.40
C ALA A 144 -8.32 -4.50 34.21
N TYR A 145 -7.88 -4.26 32.99
CA TYR A 145 -8.69 -4.50 31.79
C TYR A 145 -8.63 -5.96 31.33
N GLU A 146 -7.75 -6.77 31.90
CA GLU A 146 -7.61 -8.19 31.58
C GLU A 146 -7.40 -8.45 30.07
N ILE A 147 -6.65 -7.56 29.42
CA ILE A 147 -6.35 -7.62 27.98
C ILE A 147 -5.06 -8.42 27.78
N ASP A 148 -5.19 -9.62 27.21
CA ASP A 148 -4.08 -10.47 26.80
C ASP A 148 -3.82 -10.34 25.29
N ARG A 149 -2.70 -10.90 24.83
CA ARG A 149 -2.38 -10.97 23.40
C ARG A 149 -3.47 -11.70 22.62
N GLY A 150 -4.00 -11.04 21.57
CA GLY A 150 -5.07 -11.60 20.75
C GLY A 150 -6.45 -11.60 21.43
N ALA A 151 -6.62 -10.85 22.52
CA ALA A 151 -7.92 -10.71 23.18
C ALA A 151 -8.99 -10.19 22.21
N PRO A 152 -10.24 -10.71 22.27
CA PRO A 152 -11.36 -10.18 21.52
C PRO A 152 -11.75 -8.78 22.02
N PHE A 153 -12.66 -8.12 21.31
CA PHE A 153 -13.17 -6.81 21.71
C PHE A 153 -13.80 -6.82 23.11
N GLU A 154 -14.51 -7.87 23.48
CA GLU A 154 -15.20 -8.03 24.75
C GLU A 154 -14.41 -8.89 25.75
N PRO A 155 -14.46 -8.59 27.06
CA PRO A 155 -14.99 -7.37 27.71
C PRO A 155 -13.96 -6.24 27.83
N GLY A 156 -12.66 -6.56 27.91
CA GLY A 156 -11.61 -5.62 28.29
C GLY A 156 -11.43 -4.45 27.33
N TYR A 157 -11.41 -4.72 26.04
CA TYR A 157 -11.30 -3.65 25.04
C TYR A 157 -12.54 -2.75 24.98
N ARG A 158 -13.74 -3.28 25.19
CA ARG A 158 -14.93 -2.43 25.28
C ARG A 158 -14.80 -1.44 26.43
N GLU A 159 -14.45 -1.93 27.62
CA GLU A 159 -14.26 -1.07 28.78
C GLU A 159 -13.16 -0.03 28.55
N LEU A 160 -12.05 -0.43 27.93
CA LEU A 160 -10.97 0.49 27.62
C LEU A 160 -11.43 1.58 26.61
N VAL A 161 -12.21 1.24 25.60
CA VAL A 161 -12.75 2.23 24.64
C VAL A 161 -13.74 3.16 25.34
N ASP A 162 -14.61 2.66 26.23
CA ASP A 162 -15.51 3.48 27.02
C ASP A 162 -14.75 4.51 27.88
N ASP A 163 -13.67 4.06 28.54
CA ASP A 163 -12.81 4.92 29.37
C ASP A 163 -12.04 5.95 28.51
N ILE A 164 -11.56 5.56 27.31
CA ILE A 164 -10.91 6.48 26.36
C ILE A 164 -11.88 7.55 25.89
N VAL A 165 -13.09 7.15 25.51
CA VAL A 165 -14.13 8.08 25.07
C VAL A 165 -14.46 9.06 26.20
N ALA A 166 -14.70 8.56 27.41
CA ALA A 166 -15.01 9.42 28.56
C ALA A 166 -13.87 10.42 28.87
N ALA A 167 -12.61 10.00 28.72
CA ALA A 167 -11.46 10.86 28.98
C ALA A 167 -11.23 11.89 27.87
N ALA A 168 -11.58 11.58 26.62
CA ALA A 168 -11.32 12.43 25.45
C ALA A 168 -12.50 13.36 25.09
N ASP A 169 -13.74 13.01 25.49
CA ASP A 169 -14.98 13.68 25.13
C ASP A 169 -14.97 15.22 25.34
N PRO A 170 -14.37 15.77 26.41
CA PRO A 170 -14.31 17.21 26.58
C PRO A 170 -13.55 17.98 25.49
N ASP A 171 -12.62 17.32 24.80
CA ASP A 171 -11.68 17.93 23.85
C ASP A 171 -11.86 17.42 22.42
N VAL A 172 -12.71 16.39 22.19
CA VAL A 172 -12.83 15.68 20.91
C VAL A 172 -14.26 15.66 20.41
N ASP A 173 -14.51 16.17 19.21
CA ASP A 173 -15.74 15.92 18.44
C ASP A 173 -15.52 14.69 17.54
N PHE A 174 -15.98 13.51 17.98
CA PHE A 174 -15.77 12.24 17.30
C PHE A 174 -16.41 12.18 15.91
N ARG A 175 -17.43 13.00 15.61
CA ARG A 175 -18.08 13.07 14.28
C ARG A 175 -17.14 13.51 13.17
N ARG A 176 -16.00 14.10 13.52
CA ARG A 176 -15.01 14.65 12.58
C ARG A 176 -14.07 13.62 12.00
N TYR A 177 -14.05 12.39 12.52
CA TYR A 177 -13.02 11.39 12.24
C TYR A 177 -13.60 10.16 11.55
N ASP A 178 -12.81 9.59 10.64
CA ASP A 178 -13.14 8.36 9.90
C ASP A 178 -12.63 7.10 10.63
N LEU A 179 -11.59 7.26 11.44
CA LEU A 179 -10.97 6.21 12.25
C LEU A 179 -10.26 6.80 13.47
N ALA A 180 -9.94 5.94 14.45
CA ALA A 180 -9.16 6.29 15.63
C ALA A 180 -7.90 5.43 15.75
N ASN A 181 -6.76 6.06 16.05
CA ASN A 181 -5.53 5.40 16.46
C ASN A 181 -5.29 5.66 17.93
N ILE A 182 -5.24 4.61 18.70
CA ILE A 182 -4.93 4.65 20.12
C ILE A 182 -3.45 4.28 20.27
N LEU A 183 -2.63 5.31 20.42
CA LEU A 183 -1.18 5.16 20.57
C LEU A 183 -0.88 4.90 22.04
N VAL A 184 -0.90 3.63 22.39
CA VAL A 184 -0.70 3.17 23.76
C VAL A 184 0.76 3.34 24.17
N THR A 185 1.00 3.63 25.45
CA THR A 185 2.37 3.62 25.97
C THR A 185 3.02 2.26 25.73
N PRO A 186 4.27 2.19 25.20
CA PRO A 186 4.87 0.93 24.80
C PRO A 186 5.26 0.02 25.97
N ASN A 187 5.18 0.49 27.20
CA ASN A 187 5.42 -0.28 28.41
C ASN A 187 4.12 -0.76 29.10
N ALA A 188 2.97 -0.68 28.42
CA ALA A 188 1.72 -1.22 28.94
C ALA A 188 1.77 -2.76 29.02
N GLY A 189 1.34 -3.31 30.15
CA GLY A 189 1.30 -4.75 30.40
C GLY A 189 2.48 -5.27 31.23
N PRO A 190 2.44 -6.55 31.62
CA PRO A 190 3.46 -7.16 32.49
C PRO A 190 4.81 -7.33 31.79
N SER A 191 4.81 -7.49 30.47
CA SER A 191 5.99 -7.49 29.61
C SER A 191 5.57 -7.06 28.21
N ALA A 192 6.27 -6.07 27.61
CA ALA A 192 5.98 -5.60 26.25
C ALA A 192 6.11 -6.72 25.18
N LEU A 193 6.87 -7.78 25.46
CA LEU A 193 7.04 -8.91 24.57
C LEU A 193 5.92 -9.95 24.70
N ASP A 194 5.30 -10.07 25.86
CA ASP A 194 4.28 -11.07 26.17
C ASP A 194 2.85 -10.50 26.06
N THR A 195 2.73 -9.19 25.85
CA THR A 195 1.45 -8.46 25.80
C THR A 195 0.99 -8.28 24.35
N VAL A 196 -0.21 -7.71 24.19
CA VAL A 196 -0.73 -7.29 22.89
C VAL A 196 0.25 -6.33 22.20
N LEU A 197 0.74 -6.71 21.04
CA LEU A 197 1.65 -5.86 20.27
C LEU A 197 0.91 -4.73 19.55
N SER A 198 -0.16 -5.09 18.85
CA SER A 198 -1.12 -4.17 18.21
C SER A 198 -2.37 -4.94 17.86
N VAL A 199 -3.50 -4.27 17.74
CA VAL A 199 -4.77 -4.86 17.33
C VAL A 199 -5.68 -3.81 16.71
N THR A 200 -6.44 -4.22 15.71
CA THR A 200 -7.45 -3.35 15.08
C THR A 200 -8.83 -4.00 15.12
N PHE A 201 -9.79 -3.21 15.57
CA PHE A 201 -11.21 -3.51 15.45
C PHE A 201 -11.77 -2.68 14.30
N ALA A 202 -12.11 -3.34 13.19
CA ALA A 202 -12.61 -2.69 11.98
C ALA A 202 -14.03 -3.11 11.69
N GLY A 203 -14.89 -2.14 11.37
CA GLY A 203 -16.31 -2.39 11.13
C GLY A 203 -17.02 -2.96 12.36
N ASN A 204 -16.55 -2.67 13.55
CA ASN A 204 -17.05 -3.23 14.79
C ASN A 204 -18.45 -2.67 15.12
N HIS A 205 -19.48 -3.48 14.94
CA HIS A 205 -20.88 -3.09 15.20
C HIS A 205 -21.24 -3.06 16.69
N GLU A 206 -20.37 -3.56 17.57
CA GLU A 206 -20.52 -3.54 19.03
C GLU A 206 -19.75 -2.37 19.67
N ALA A 207 -19.09 -1.55 18.85
CA ALA A 207 -18.29 -0.44 19.34
C ALA A 207 -19.13 0.59 20.11
N PRO A 208 -18.59 1.22 21.17
CA PRO A 208 -19.23 2.33 21.86
C PRO A 208 -19.55 3.49 20.92
N VAL A 209 -20.57 4.24 21.27
CA VAL A 209 -21.04 5.40 20.53
C VAL A 209 -20.61 6.67 21.27
N ALA A 210 -19.88 7.56 20.58
CA ALA A 210 -19.52 8.89 21.06
C ALA A 210 -20.04 9.95 20.07
N ASP A 211 -20.61 11.04 20.55
CA ASP A 211 -21.24 12.11 19.73
C ASP A 211 -22.27 11.59 18.70
N GLY A 212 -22.89 10.45 18.96
CA GLY A 212 -23.84 9.82 18.06
C GLY A 212 -23.22 9.02 16.91
N VAL A 213 -21.90 8.81 16.90
CA VAL A 213 -21.19 7.96 15.93
C VAL A 213 -20.50 6.78 16.63
N PRO A 214 -20.54 5.56 16.06
CA PRO A 214 -19.84 4.42 16.63
C PRO A 214 -18.31 4.54 16.40
N ILE A 215 -17.51 4.21 17.40
CA ILE A 215 -16.05 4.11 17.29
C ILE A 215 -15.67 2.75 16.68
N ALA A 216 -16.24 2.47 15.52
CA ALA A 216 -16.22 1.15 14.88
C ALA A 216 -14.88 0.78 14.23
N ASN A 217 -14.00 1.75 13.99
CA ASN A 217 -12.72 1.60 13.31
C ASN A 217 -11.60 2.15 14.21
N ALA A 218 -11.02 1.31 15.04
CA ALA A 218 -10.01 1.70 16.03
C ALA A 218 -8.81 0.77 16.01
N SER A 219 -7.61 1.33 15.84
CA SER A 219 -6.34 0.64 15.92
C SER A 219 -5.64 0.97 17.25
N PHE A 220 -5.32 -0.05 18.03
CA PHE A 220 -4.54 0.06 19.25
C PHE A 220 -3.09 -0.32 18.96
N VAL A 221 -2.17 0.63 19.10
CA VAL A 221 -0.77 0.45 18.75
C VAL A 221 0.08 0.52 20.01
N TYR A 222 0.55 -0.64 20.47
CA TYR A 222 1.44 -0.80 21.64
C TYR A 222 2.91 -0.81 21.22
N SER A 223 3.22 -1.44 20.09
CA SER A 223 4.58 -1.73 19.65
C SER A 223 5.13 -0.70 18.66
N ARG A 224 6.37 -0.91 18.30
CA ARG A 224 7.09 -0.31 17.18
C ARG A 224 7.69 -1.44 16.36
N GLN A 225 7.80 -1.26 15.05
CA GLN A 225 8.47 -2.25 14.21
C GLN A 225 9.94 -1.89 14.00
N ASP A 226 10.82 -2.87 14.09
CA ASP A 226 12.23 -2.66 13.82
C ASP A 226 12.59 -2.93 12.33
N ASP A 227 13.78 -2.54 11.94
CA ASP A 227 14.29 -2.72 10.57
C ASP A 227 14.94 -4.11 10.35
N GLY A 228 14.75 -5.04 11.27
CA GLY A 228 15.38 -6.35 11.27
C GLY A 228 16.77 -6.38 11.91
N SER A 229 17.27 -5.25 12.40
CA SER A 229 18.55 -5.16 13.15
C SER A 229 18.34 -4.82 14.64
N GLY A 230 17.09 -4.66 15.08
CA GLY A 230 16.73 -4.18 16.41
C GLY A 230 16.61 -2.64 16.50
N SER A 231 16.61 -1.94 15.35
CA SER A 231 16.43 -0.48 15.29
C SER A 231 14.99 -0.11 14.92
N TYR A 232 14.42 0.88 15.63
CA TYR A 232 13.08 1.42 15.38
C TYR A 232 13.10 2.81 14.74
N ALA A 233 14.28 3.39 14.51
CA ALA A 233 14.42 4.80 14.17
C ALA A 233 13.76 5.18 12.84
N GLU A 234 13.84 4.29 11.84
CA GLU A 234 13.35 4.59 10.49
C GLU A 234 12.06 3.82 10.13
N THR A 235 11.81 2.72 10.80
CA THR A 235 10.76 1.76 10.41
C THR A 235 9.69 1.54 11.47
N GLY A 236 9.88 2.07 12.68
CA GLY A 236 8.96 1.89 13.81
C GLY A 236 7.52 2.31 13.54
N TYR A 237 7.31 3.26 12.63
CA TYR A 237 5.98 3.73 12.23
C TYR A 237 5.15 2.68 11.48
N ARG A 238 5.77 1.65 10.87
CA ARG A 238 5.12 0.76 9.89
C ARG A 238 4.00 -0.10 10.45
N VAL A 239 4.02 -0.35 11.76
CA VAL A 239 2.89 -0.99 12.43
C VAL A 239 1.57 -0.21 12.21
N LEU A 240 1.61 1.11 12.16
CA LEU A 240 0.40 1.91 12.00
C LEU A 240 -0.23 1.82 10.59
N PRO A 241 0.50 1.90 9.45
CA PRO A 241 -0.05 1.55 8.15
C PRO A 241 -0.60 0.12 8.05
N HIS A 242 0.02 -0.87 8.73
CA HIS A 242 -0.50 -2.23 8.81
C HIS A 242 -1.86 -2.25 9.52
N GLU A 243 -1.93 -1.73 10.74
CA GLU A 243 -3.19 -1.70 11.51
C GLU A 243 -4.29 -0.91 10.79
N ASN A 244 -3.95 0.20 10.16
CA ASN A 244 -4.93 0.95 9.36
C ASN A 244 -5.31 0.22 8.05
N GLY A 245 -4.47 -0.69 7.55
CA GLY A 245 -4.83 -1.61 6.48
C GLY A 245 -6.08 -2.43 6.84
N HIS A 246 -6.17 -2.92 8.07
CA HIS A 246 -7.38 -3.59 8.58
C HIS A 246 -8.60 -2.68 8.62
N VAL A 247 -8.42 -1.42 9.04
CA VAL A 247 -9.50 -0.43 9.02
C VAL A 247 -10.05 -0.22 7.61
N PHE A 248 -9.22 -0.35 6.58
CA PHE A 248 -9.62 -0.28 5.17
C PHE A 248 -10.08 -1.63 4.60
N GLY A 249 -10.10 -2.72 5.40
CA GLY A 249 -10.61 -4.03 5.03
C GLY A 249 -9.59 -4.98 4.41
N LEU A 250 -8.30 -4.80 4.69
CA LEU A 250 -7.25 -5.74 4.30
C LEU A 250 -7.01 -6.79 5.39
N PRO A 251 -7.00 -8.09 5.06
CA PRO A 251 -6.68 -9.15 6.02
C PRO A 251 -5.19 -9.25 6.29
N ASP A 252 -4.82 -9.89 7.41
CA ASP A 252 -3.47 -10.40 7.62
C ASP A 252 -3.13 -11.47 6.59
N LEU A 253 -1.92 -11.38 6.03
CA LEU A 253 -1.42 -12.32 5.04
C LEU A 253 -0.48 -13.39 5.62
N TYR A 254 0.01 -13.20 6.84
CA TYR A 254 0.78 -14.20 7.55
C TYR A 254 -0.10 -15.38 8.01
N THR A 255 0.52 -16.44 8.50
CA THR A 255 -0.15 -17.57 9.13
C THR A 255 0.12 -17.60 10.63
N GLN A 256 -0.80 -18.12 11.43
CA GLN A 256 -0.69 -18.15 12.90
C GLN A 256 0.52 -18.97 13.41
N ASP A 257 1.06 -19.84 12.60
CA ASP A 257 2.29 -20.60 12.87
C ASP A 257 3.58 -19.83 12.53
N GLY A 258 3.45 -18.54 12.14
CA GLY A 258 4.57 -17.69 11.76
C GLY A 258 5.07 -17.92 10.32
N GLY A 259 4.32 -18.68 9.50
CA GLY A 259 4.66 -18.88 8.10
C GLY A 259 4.44 -17.63 7.26
N GLY A 260 5.48 -17.12 6.63
CA GLY A 260 5.42 -16.01 5.69
C GLY A 260 5.01 -16.48 4.29
N ALA A 261 3.71 -16.56 4.00
CA ALA A 261 3.23 -16.94 2.67
C ALA A 261 3.50 -15.86 1.61
N VAL A 262 3.73 -14.61 2.03
CA VAL A 262 3.96 -13.44 1.18
C VAL A 262 5.32 -12.79 1.47
N GLY A 263 5.87 -12.95 2.67
CA GLY A 263 7.10 -12.26 3.09
C GLY A 263 6.93 -10.74 3.07
N HIS A 264 7.99 -10.01 2.78
CA HIS A 264 8.02 -8.55 2.75
C HIS A 264 7.42 -7.92 1.46
N TRP A 265 6.64 -8.65 0.66
CA TRP A 265 5.99 -8.10 -0.53
C TRP A 265 4.73 -7.29 -0.24
N ASP A 266 4.19 -7.41 0.97
CA ASP A 266 3.03 -6.64 1.43
C ASP A 266 3.14 -6.36 2.93
N ILE A 267 2.85 -5.13 3.35
CA ILE A 267 2.91 -4.74 4.77
C ILE A 267 1.92 -5.53 5.63
N MET A 268 0.82 -6.04 5.07
CA MET A 268 -0.13 -6.89 5.77
C MET A 268 0.42 -8.29 6.06
N SER A 269 1.59 -8.65 5.51
CA SER A 269 2.32 -9.88 5.83
C SER A 269 3.41 -9.63 6.86
N GLU A 270 4.30 -8.69 6.60
CA GLU A 270 5.44 -8.39 7.45
C GLU A 270 5.66 -6.88 7.50
N ASP A 271 5.33 -6.24 8.60
CA ASP A 271 5.47 -4.81 8.82
C ASP A 271 6.80 -4.42 9.49
N TRP A 272 7.64 -5.41 9.81
CA TRP A 272 9.02 -5.22 10.29
C TRP A 272 10.05 -5.49 9.18
N GLY A 273 11.32 -5.27 9.48
CA GLY A 273 12.42 -5.54 8.54
C GLY A 273 12.54 -4.51 7.41
N VAL A 274 12.69 -4.97 6.18
CA VAL A 274 12.86 -4.09 5.01
C VAL A 274 11.56 -3.37 4.66
N GLY A 275 11.68 -2.15 4.12
CA GLY A 275 10.51 -1.37 3.66
C GLY A 275 9.76 -2.07 2.53
N ASN A 276 8.44 -1.95 2.54
CA ASN A 276 7.53 -2.56 1.59
C ASN A 276 6.28 -1.71 1.33
N ASP A 277 5.63 -2.00 0.24
CA ASP A 277 4.34 -1.44 -0.17
C ASP A 277 3.23 -2.49 0.03
N LEU A 278 2.06 -2.26 -0.53
CA LEU A 278 1.00 -3.25 -0.72
C LEU A 278 1.17 -3.98 -2.06
N LEU A 279 0.64 -5.20 -2.14
CA LEU A 279 0.42 -5.89 -3.40
C LEU A 279 -0.56 -5.12 -4.30
N GLY A 280 -0.43 -5.26 -5.61
CA GLY A 280 -1.34 -4.66 -6.58
C GLY A 280 -2.79 -5.09 -6.40
N TRP A 281 -3.02 -6.32 -5.90
CA TRP A 281 -4.36 -6.80 -5.52
C TRP A 281 -4.98 -5.94 -4.42
N HIS A 282 -4.24 -5.68 -3.35
CA HIS A 282 -4.67 -4.83 -2.25
C HIS A 282 -4.89 -3.38 -2.72
N LYS A 283 -3.99 -2.84 -3.54
CA LYS A 283 -4.16 -1.50 -4.11
C LYS A 283 -5.43 -1.40 -4.98
N TRP A 284 -5.77 -2.43 -5.75
CA TRP A 284 -7.02 -2.47 -6.51
C TRP A 284 -8.22 -2.55 -5.58
N LYS A 285 -8.18 -3.43 -4.57
CA LYS A 285 -9.23 -3.57 -3.55
C LYS A 285 -9.52 -2.26 -2.81
N LEU A 286 -8.49 -1.45 -2.54
CA LEU A 286 -8.59 -0.13 -1.91
C LEU A 286 -8.99 0.99 -2.89
N GLY A 287 -9.13 0.72 -4.19
CA GLY A 287 -9.39 1.73 -5.20
C GLY A 287 -8.18 2.65 -5.48
N TRP A 288 -6.97 2.22 -5.14
CA TRP A 288 -5.75 2.93 -5.46
C TRP A 288 -5.26 2.65 -6.89
N LEU A 289 -5.65 1.52 -7.47
CA LEU A 289 -5.57 1.25 -8.90
C LEU A 289 -6.95 1.40 -9.54
N ASP A 290 -7.00 2.05 -10.70
CA ASP A 290 -8.21 2.12 -11.53
C ASP A 290 -8.44 0.79 -12.26
N ASP A 291 -9.68 0.48 -12.58
CA ASP A 291 -10.06 -0.67 -13.41
C ASP A 291 -9.34 -0.68 -14.76
N SER A 292 -9.02 0.49 -15.31
CA SER A 292 -8.26 0.63 -16.54
C SER A 292 -6.79 0.18 -16.44
N GLN A 293 -6.26 0.06 -15.23
CA GLN A 293 -4.90 -0.44 -14.95
C GLN A 293 -4.87 -1.95 -14.70
N ILE A 294 -6.02 -2.63 -14.81
CA ILE A 294 -6.16 -4.06 -14.53
C ILE A 294 -6.37 -4.83 -15.84
N GLY A 295 -5.47 -5.77 -16.10
CA GLY A 295 -5.63 -6.77 -17.15
C GLY A 295 -6.39 -7.99 -16.63
N CYS A 296 -7.47 -8.41 -17.34
CA CYS A 296 -8.24 -9.59 -16.94
C CYS A 296 -8.02 -10.72 -17.96
N ALA A 297 -7.21 -11.73 -17.58
CA ALA A 297 -6.91 -12.90 -18.40
C ALA A 297 -7.89 -14.05 -18.14
N ALA A 298 -9.20 -13.81 -18.36
CA ALA A 298 -10.25 -14.78 -18.06
C ALA A 298 -10.49 -15.82 -19.18
N ARG A 299 -10.07 -15.54 -20.42
CA ARG A 299 -10.35 -16.40 -21.59
C ARG A 299 -9.31 -17.50 -21.75
N SER A 300 -9.72 -18.65 -22.27
CA SER A 300 -8.80 -19.69 -22.74
C SER A 300 -7.96 -19.20 -23.91
N GLY A 301 -6.77 -19.74 -24.06
CA GLY A 301 -5.77 -19.32 -25.06
C GLY A 301 -4.61 -18.56 -24.44
N THR A 302 -3.84 -17.86 -25.26
CA THR A 302 -2.70 -17.06 -24.83
C THR A 302 -3.00 -15.58 -25.04
N THR A 303 -2.77 -14.78 -23.99
CA THR A 303 -2.88 -13.33 -24.03
C THR A 303 -1.52 -12.71 -23.70
N GLU A 304 -1.22 -11.58 -24.35
CA GLU A 304 -0.04 -10.79 -24.11
C GLU A 304 -0.40 -9.58 -23.24
N HIS A 305 0.46 -9.27 -22.28
CA HIS A 305 0.30 -8.11 -21.39
C HIS A 305 1.64 -7.39 -21.23
N LEU A 306 1.62 -6.06 -21.33
CA LEU A 306 2.72 -5.19 -20.97
C LEU A 306 2.43 -4.60 -19.60
N LEU A 307 3.23 -4.96 -18.59
CA LEU A 307 3.07 -4.55 -17.21
C LEU A 307 4.06 -3.44 -16.87
N ALA A 308 3.55 -2.31 -16.41
CA ALA A 308 4.36 -1.24 -15.83
C ALA A 308 4.67 -1.54 -14.35
N PRO A 309 5.79 -1.03 -13.81
CA PRO A 309 6.08 -1.09 -12.39
C PRO A 309 4.92 -0.62 -11.52
N LEU A 310 4.62 -1.40 -10.47
CA LEU A 310 3.53 -1.08 -9.55
C LEU A 310 3.75 0.26 -8.85
N SER A 311 4.98 0.53 -8.42
CA SER A 311 5.37 1.76 -7.71
C SER A 311 5.27 3.03 -8.56
N ARG A 312 5.31 2.92 -9.90
CA ARG A 312 5.33 4.09 -10.80
C ARG A 312 4.02 4.89 -10.69
N ASN A 313 4.14 6.18 -10.44
CA ASN A 313 3.01 7.11 -10.53
C ASN A 313 2.86 7.63 -11.96
N ASP A 314 1.82 7.21 -12.68
CA ASP A 314 1.59 7.63 -14.07
C ASP A 314 1.11 9.10 -14.18
N GLY A 315 0.78 9.76 -13.04
CA GLY A 315 0.41 11.17 -12.96
C GLY A 315 1.58 12.16 -12.93
N ASP A 316 2.79 11.72 -12.61
CA ASP A 316 3.95 12.60 -12.41
C ASP A 316 4.70 12.99 -13.71
N ARG A 317 4.25 12.54 -14.89
CA ARG A 317 4.82 12.94 -16.18
C ARG A 317 4.20 14.23 -16.71
N ASP A 318 4.21 15.31 -15.93
CA ASP A 318 3.90 16.68 -16.39
C ASP A 318 4.99 17.29 -17.31
N GLY A 319 5.90 16.46 -17.83
CA GLY A 319 6.98 16.87 -18.74
C GLY A 319 6.66 16.79 -20.25
N ASP A 320 5.69 15.99 -20.66
CA ASP A 320 5.36 15.79 -22.08
C ASP A 320 4.12 16.61 -22.50
N ARG A 321 4.36 17.91 -22.78
CA ARG A 321 3.36 18.85 -23.34
C ARG A 321 3.01 18.57 -24.81
N HIS A 322 3.10 17.34 -25.28
CA HIS A 322 2.66 16.96 -26.63
C HIS A 322 1.51 15.96 -26.52
N GLY A 323 0.32 16.47 -26.43
CA GLY A 323 -0.92 16.22 -27.11
C GLY A 323 -1.45 14.80 -27.31
N ASP A 324 -1.15 13.78 -26.55
CA ASP A 324 -1.96 12.57 -26.56
C ASP A 324 -3.05 12.66 -25.46
N ARG A 325 -4.21 13.20 -25.86
CA ARG A 325 -5.43 13.34 -25.04
C ARG A 325 -6.12 12.00 -24.73
N HIS A 326 -5.49 10.88 -25.02
CA HIS A 326 -5.84 9.57 -24.52
C HIS A 326 -4.71 9.11 -23.60
N GLY A 327 -4.79 9.51 -22.33
CA GLY A 327 -3.93 8.98 -21.30
C GLY A 327 -3.98 7.45 -21.35
N SER A 328 -2.97 6.83 -21.97
CA SER A 328 -2.81 5.39 -22.00
C SER A 328 -2.53 4.95 -20.58
N THR A 329 -3.57 4.56 -19.84
CA THR A 329 -3.44 3.97 -18.52
C THR A 329 -2.67 2.66 -18.70
N ARG A 330 -1.45 2.61 -18.11
CA ARG A 330 -0.60 1.42 -18.20
C ARG A 330 -1.16 0.34 -17.29
N THR A 331 -1.16 -0.91 -17.77
CA THR A 331 -1.53 -2.06 -16.94
C THR A 331 -0.50 -2.25 -15.84
N LYS A 332 -0.95 -2.32 -14.57
CA LYS A 332 -0.10 -2.54 -13.39
C LYS A 332 -0.34 -3.89 -12.73
N LEU A 333 -1.52 -4.45 -12.92
CA LEU A 333 -1.91 -5.74 -12.39
C LEU A 333 -2.60 -6.56 -13.49
N VAL A 334 -2.19 -7.81 -13.67
CA VAL A 334 -2.93 -8.79 -14.49
C VAL A 334 -3.47 -9.86 -13.57
N PHE A 335 -4.78 -10.12 -13.66
CA PHE A 335 -5.43 -11.17 -12.89
C PHE A 335 -5.91 -12.31 -13.78
N VAL A 336 -5.62 -13.54 -13.34
CA VAL A 336 -5.98 -14.80 -14.00
C VAL A 336 -6.98 -15.55 -13.11
N PRO A 337 -8.29 -15.39 -13.28
CA PRO A 337 -9.26 -16.04 -12.42
C PRO A 337 -9.25 -17.54 -12.62
N LEU A 338 -9.23 -18.31 -11.53
CA LEU A 338 -9.35 -19.76 -11.54
C LEU A 338 -10.78 -20.19 -11.23
N THR A 339 -11.36 -19.58 -10.21
CA THR A 339 -12.76 -19.75 -9.78
C THR A 339 -13.37 -18.37 -9.54
N ALA A 340 -14.60 -18.31 -9.04
CA ALA A 340 -15.21 -17.05 -8.60
C ALA A 340 -14.52 -16.44 -7.35
N ARG A 341 -13.63 -17.19 -6.68
CA ARG A 341 -13.01 -16.80 -5.41
C ARG A 341 -11.51 -17.00 -5.35
N THR A 342 -10.89 -17.54 -6.39
CA THR A 342 -9.43 -17.76 -6.44
C THR A 342 -8.86 -17.37 -7.79
N GLY A 343 -7.62 -16.90 -7.81
CA GLY A 343 -6.90 -16.62 -9.05
C GLY A 343 -5.42 -16.32 -8.82
N TYR A 344 -4.70 -16.09 -9.90
CA TYR A 344 -3.33 -15.62 -9.88
C TYR A 344 -3.28 -14.13 -10.23
N ALA A 345 -2.51 -13.38 -9.45
CA ALA A 345 -2.17 -11.99 -9.72
C ALA A 345 -0.72 -11.89 -10.20
N ILE A 346 -0.45 -10.95 -11.07
CA ILE A 346 0.84 -10.73 -11.74
C ILE A 346 1.09 -9.23 -11.75
N GLU A 347 2.21 -8.79 -11.19
CA GLU A 347 2.61 -7.38 -11.12
C GLU A 347 4.12 -7.23 -11.27
N VAL A 348 4.60 -6.01 -11.45
CA VAL A 348 6.04 -5.71 -11.51
C VAL A 348 6.46 -4.93 -10.28
N ARG A 349 7.45 -5.45 -9.54
CA ARG A 349 8.06 -4.77 -8.38
C ARG A 349 9.42 -4.21 -8.77
N THR A 350 9.69 -2.98 -8.31
CA THR A 350 10.94 -2.24 -8.53
C THR A 350 11.42 -1.60 -7.24
N GLN A 351 12.62 -1.00 -7.27
CA GLN A 351 13.23 -0.32 -6.12
C GLN A 351 12.80 1.15 -6.05
N GLU A 352 11.49 1.41 -6.02
CA GLU A 352 10.94 2.76 -6.03
C GLU A 352 9.81 2.91 -4.99
N GLY A 353 9.66 4.12 -4.45
CA GLY A 353 8.59 4.44 -3.49
C GLY A 353 8.72 3.62 -2.21
N ASN A 354 7.62 3.02 -1.75
CA ASN A 354 7.64 2.18 -0.55
C ASN A 354 8.43 0.87 -0.73
N ASP A 355 8.78 0.51 -1.98
CA ASP A 355 9.54 -0.69 -2.35
C ASP A 355 11.03 -0.43 -2.55
N GLU A 356 11.58 0.70 -2.12
CA GLU A 356 12.99 1.06 -2.32
C GLU A 356 13.98 -0.01 -1.83
N SER A 357 13.57 -0.83 -0.87
CA SER A 357 14.38 -1.92 -0.29
C SER A 357 14.24 -3.28 -1.00
N VAL A 358 13.47 -3.38 -2.07
CA VAL A 358 13.33 -4.61 -2.87
C VAL A 358 14.69 -5.01 -3.41
N CYS A 359 15.20 -6.18 -3.01
CA CYS A 359 16.56 -6.61 -3.40
C CYS A 359 16.61 -7.30 -4.77
N ARG A 360 15.49 -7.79 -5.29
CA ARG A 360 15.38 -8.40 -6.62
C ARG A 360 14.14 -7.89 -7.36
N PRO A 361 14.27 -6.82 -8.15
CA PRO A 361 13.19 -6.35 -9.02
C PRO A 361 12.78 -7.39 -10.07
N GLY A 362 11.50 -7.40 -10.46
CA GLY A 362 10.97 -8.31 -11.47
C GLY A 362 9.46 -8.49 -11.39
N VAL A 363 8.96 -9.51 -12.08
CA VAL A 363 7.54 -9.88 -12.08
C VAL A 363 7.23 -10.73 -10.86
N LEU A 364 6.34 -10.24 -9.99
CA LEU A 364 5.83 -11.00 -8.86
C LEU A 364 4.55 -11.73 -9.26
N ILE A 365 4.46 -13.01 -8.91
CA ILE A 365 3.28 -13.85 -9.16
C ILE A 365 2.80 -14.40 -7.82
N TYR A 366 1.51 -14.26 -7.53
CA TYR A 366 0.92 -14.81 -6.31
C TYR A 366 -0.50 -15.30 -6.54
N LYS A 367 -0.92 -16.25 -5.72
CA LYS A 367 -2.30 -16.75 -5.67
C LYS A 367 -3.08 -15.97 -4.64
N VAL A 368 -4.28 -15.54 -5.01
CA VAL A 368 -5.26 -14.94 -4.10
C VAL A 368 -6.40 -15.95 -3.89
N ASP A 369 -6.85 -16.09 -2.64
CA ASP A 369 -7.91 -17.00 -2.24
C ASP A 369 -8.88 -16.31 -1.27
N ALA A 370 -10.02 -15.89 -1.78
CA ALA A 370 -11.03 -15.16 -1.01
C ALA A 370 -11.85 -16.05 -0.05
N ASP A 371 -11.63 -17.37 -0.06
CA ASP A 371 -12.23 -18.32 0.90
C ASP A 371 -11.37 -18.50 2.15
N VAL A 372 -10.14 -17.97 2.15
CA VAL A 372 -9.21 -18.05 3.28
C VAL A 372 -9.32 -16.79 4.14
N ASP A 373 -9.43 -16.98 5.46
CA ASP A 373 -9.60 -15.90 6.42
C ASP A 373 -8.28 -15.18 6.75
N THR A 374 -8.38 -14.00 7.35
CA THR A 374 -7.27 -13.24 7.94
C THR A 374 -6.41 -14.12 8.84
N GLY A 375 -5.10 -13.94 8.80
CA GLY A 375 -4.15 -14.72 9.60
C GLY A 375 -4.04 -16.21 9.23
N ARG A 376 -4.49 -16.58 8.01
CA ARG A 376 -4.42 -17.95 7.50
C ARG A 376 -3.77 -18.05 6.10
N GLY A 377 -3.07 -17.00 5.67
CA GLY A 377 -2.39 -16.96 4.38
C GLY A 377 -3.35 -16.90 3.18
N PRO A 378 -4.26 -15.90 3.10
CA PRO A 378 -5.20 -15.76 1.98
C PRO A 378 -4.51 -15.44 0.67
N ILE A 379 -3.26 -14.95 0.72
CA ILE A 379 -2.39 -14.77 -0.43
C ILE A 379 -1.14 -15.63 -0.28
N THR A 380 -0.65 -16.19 -1.40
CA THR A 380 0.57 -17.01 -1.40
C THR A 380 1.44 -16.63 -2.60
N VAL A 381 2.63 -16.12 -2.36
CA VAL A 381 3.62 -15.82 -3.40
C VAL A 381 4.12 -17.10 -4.06
N LYS A 382 4.32 -17.06 -5.38
CA LYS A 382 4.89 -18.15 -6.17
C LYS A 382 6.35 -17.82 -6.43
N ASP A 383 7.20 -18.45 -5.66
CA ASP A 383 8.64 -18.20 -5.70
C ASP A 383 9.27 -18.71 -6.99
N ALA A 384 10.03 -17.84 -7.66
CA ALA A 384 10.81 -18.19 -8.83
C ALA A 384 12.11 -18.92 -8.47
N THR A 385 12.55 -18.83 -7.21
CA THR A 385 13.84 -19.32 -6.71
C THR A 385 13.71 -20.07 -5.36
N PRO A 386 12.83 -21.09 -5.27
CA PRO A 386 12.44 -21.71 -4.00
C PRO A 386 13.58 -22.33 -3.19
N ASP A 387 14.73 -22.59 -3.85
CA ASP A 387 15.91 -23.18 -3.19
C ASP A 387 16.94 -22.11 -2.81
N SER A 388 16.63 -20.82 -2.97
CA SER A 388 17.51 -19.73 -2.55
C SER A 388 17.25 -19.38 -1.08
N GLY A 389 18.19 -18.84 -0.39
CA GLY A 389 17.97 -18.24 0.92
C GLY A 389 17.50 -16.78 0.84
N GLY A 390 16.95 -16.35 -0.30
CA GLY A 390 16.59 -14.97 -0.56
C GLY A 390 17.80 -14.03 -0.73
N CYS A 391 17.55 -12.75 -0.98
CA CYS A 391 18.60 -11.74 -1.21
C CYS A 391 18.73 -10.70 -0.10
N THR A 392 17.76 -10.58 0.80
CA THR A 392 17.87 -9.74 2.00
C THR A 392 18.91 -10.31 2.97
N ARG A 393 19.71 -9.43 3.58
CA ARG A 393 20.82 -9.83 4.47
C ARG A 393 20.68 -9.26 5.88
N ARG A 394 19.49 -8.76 6.25
CA ARG A 394 19.26 -8.24 7.60
C ARG A 394 19.06 -9.38 8.59
N PRO A 395 19.62 -9.29 9.81
CA PRO A 395 19.29 -10.22 10.89
C PRO A 395 17.78 -10.14 11.21
N ASN A 396 17.23 -11.20 11.76
CA ASN A 396 15.82 -11.24 12.21
C ASN A 396 14.76 -10.96 11.12
N VAL A 397 15.12 -11.12 9.85
CA VAL A 397 14.21 -10.97 8.72
C VAL A 397 14.05 -12.31 8.02
N HIS A 398 12.81 -12.69 7.74
CA HIS A 398 12.50 -13.86 6.92
C HIS A 398 12.82 -13.53 5.46
N ALA A 399 13.95 -14.00 4.97
CA ALA A 399 14.50 -13.60 3.67
C ALA A 399 14.05 -14.48 2.49
N GLU A 400 13.45 -15.63 2.75
CA GLU A 400 13.26 -16.74 1.80
C GLU A 400 12.51 -16.30 0.55
N LEU A 401 11.51 -15.43 0.69
CA LEU A 401 10.70 -14.92 -0.43
C LEU A 401 11.22 -13.59 -0.99
N SER A 402 12.31 -13.02 -0.45
CA SER A 402 12.76 -11.67 -0.84
C SER A 402 13.25 -11.58 -2.29
N ASP A 403 13.52 -12.72 -2.94
CA ASP A 403 13.91 -12.83 -4.35
C ASP A 403 12.93 -13.67 -5.20
N ALA A 404 11.67 -13.76 -4.78
CA ALA A 404 10.65 -14.58 -5.43
C ALA A 404 10.23 -14.11 -6.85
N THR A 405 10.75 -12.99 -7.34
CA THR A 405 10.38 -12.42 -8.64
C THR A 405 10.89 -13.23 -9.83
N TYR A 406 10.08 -13.29 -10.88
CA TYR A 406 10.40 -13.87 -12.19
C TYR A 406 11.07 -12.81 -13.06
N ARG A 407 12.10 -13.21 -13.81
CA ARG A 407 12.86 -12.37 -14.75
C ARG A 407 12.62 -12.82 -16.19
N GLU A 408 13.18 -12.10 -17.13
CA GLU A 408 13.18 -12.48 -18.54
C GLU A 408 13.67 -13.92 -18.75
N GLY A 409 12.87 -14.72 -19.44
CA GLY A 409 13.10 -16.14 -19.67
C GLY A 409 12.42 -17.07 -18.67
N ASP A 410 12.00 -16.55 -17.49
CA ASP A 410 11.38 -17.36 -16.46
C ASP A 410 9.92 -17.72 -16.79
N VAL A 411 9.47 -18.87 -16.26
CA VAL A 411 8.13 -19.39 -16.53
C VAL A 411 7.51 -20.02 -15.29
N PHE A 412 6.42 -19.45 -14.84
CA PHE A 412 5.53 -20.12 -13.88
C PHE A 412 4.57 -21.10 -14.57
N ARG A 413 4.31 -22.25 -13.94
CA ARG A 413 3.34 -23.26 -14.44
C ARG A 413 2.54 -23.87 -13.31
N ASP A 414 1.23 -23.75 -13.42
CA ASP A 414 0.29 -24.59 -12.67
C ASP A 414 -0.41 -25.56 -13.64
N ARG A 415 0.05 -26.83 -13.63
CA ARG A 415 -0.51 -27.84 -14.52
C ARG A 415 -1.94 -28.24 -14.17
N ARG A 416 -2.32 -28.16 -12.87
CA ARG A 416 -3.66 -28.50 -12.40
C ARG A 416 -4.67 -27.46 -12.83
N ALA A 417 -4.34 -26.18 -12.67
CA ALA A 417 -5.17 -25.06 -13.09
C ALA A 417 -5.08 -24.79 -14.61
N GLY A 418 -4.16 -25.44 -15.33
CA GLY A 418 -3.93 -25.21 -16.74
C GLY A 418 -3.36 -23.82 -17.04
N VAL A 419 -2.63 -23.20 -16.10
CA VAL A 419 -2.08 -21.85 -16.22
C VAL A 419 -0.59 -21.90 -16.46
N ARG A 420 -0.13 -21.12 -17.45
CA ARG A 420 1.30 -20.83 -17.69
C ARG A 420 1.48 -19.32 -17.85
N ILE A 421 2.45 -18.77 -17.14
CA ILE A 421 2.85 -17.36 -17.20
C ILE A 421 4.31 -17.33 -17.61
N SER A 422 4.65 -16.64 -18.71
CA SER A 422 6.02 -16.53 -19.23
C SER A 422 6.43 -15.06 -19.26
N VAL A 423 7.57 -14.74 -18.65
CA VAL A 423 8.20 -13.43 -18.71
C VAL A 423 9.15 -13.43 -19.91
N THR A 424 8.95 -12.58 -20.90
CA THR A 424 9.68 -12.68 -22.17
C THR A 424 10.63 -11.52 -22.45
N SER A 425 10.36 -10.35 -21.87
CA SER A 425 11.27 -9.21 -21.99
C SER A 425 11.03 -8.21 -20.86
N ALA A 426 12.08 -7.46 -20.53
CA ALA A 426 12.04 -6.25 -19.76
C ALA A 426 12.61 -5.12 -20.64
N ASP A 427 12.04 -3.93 -20.57
CA ASP A 427 12.57 -2.77 -21.27
C ASP A 427 13.34 -1.82 -20.34
N ALA A 428 13.98 -0.82 -20.93
CA ALA A 428 14.76 0.17 -20.19
C ALA A 428 13.91 1.05 -19.24
N SER A 429 12.60 1.09 -19.43
CA SER A 429 11.66 1.78 -18.54
C SER A 429 11.21 0.93 -17.36
N GLY A 430 11.63 -0.34 -17.30
CA GLY A 430 11.22 -1.31 -16.28
C GLY A 430 9.87 -1.94 -16.54
N ASP A 431 9.28 -1.74 -17.73
CA ASP A 431 8.05 -2.44 -18.14
C ASP A 431 8.40 -3.88 -18.54
N TYR A 432 7.56 -4.83 -18.14
CA TYR A 432 7.75 -6.24 -18.44
C TYR A 432 6.65 -6.77 -19.35
N ARG A 433 7.05 -7.57 -20.36
CA ARG A 433 6.13 -8.29 -21.24
C ARG A 433 5.91 -9.70 -20.71
N VAL A 434 4.65 -10.04 -20.45
CA VAL A 434 4.25 -11.37 -19.98
C VAL A 434 3.21 -11.99 -20.90
N TYR A 435 3.31 -13.29 -21.10
CA TYR A 435 2.29 -14.08 -21.80
C TYR A 435 1.59 -14.99 -20.80
N VAL A 436 0.26 -14.88 -20.73
CA VAL A 436 -0.59 -15.73 -19.91
C VAL A 436 -1.30 -16.71 -20.82
N THR A 437 -1.07 -18.01 -20.61
CA THR A 437 -1.76 -19.10 -21.33
C THR A 437 -2.69 -19.81 -20.36
N ARG A 438 -3.96 -19.95 -20.73
CA ARG A 438 -4.99 -20.75 -20.03
C ARG A 438 -5.51 -21.84 -20.94
N ARG A 439 -5.66 -23.05 -20.41
CA ARG A 439 -6.25 -24.20 -21.09
C ARG A 439 -7.69 -24.42 -20.67
#